data_2b38107179f45c8c7797418d198cbdfe
#
_entry.id   2b38107179f45c8c7797418d198cbdfe
#
_cell.length_a   1.000
_cell.length_b   1.000
_cell.length_c   1.000
_cell.angle_alpha   90.00
_cell.angle_beta   90.00
_cell.angle_gamma   90.00
#
_symmetry.space_group_name_H-M   'P 1'
#
loop_
_entity.id
_entity.type
_entity.pdbx_description
1 polymer ?
#
loop_
_entity_poly.entity_id
_entity_poly.type
_entity_poly.pdbx_seq_one_letter_code
_entity_poly.pdbx_strand_id
1 'polypeptide(L)'
;MGCSSSNDVEDIYLKQTEQLAQLLCKYNCTLMFGSSEDGMMGMIYKTFKRNNCKIISVLPKENYGMLSEVDADEKVYVNKTSDQLKYLVNNGDMTIILPGSFGTMAELMTSIQCKKLGEHNKKIIIFNINGFFDNILKYFKKLEQEKFDLYDQTQLYDVINDYSEIEKYMEV
;
A
#
# COMPACT_ATOMS: atom_id res chain seq x y z
N MET A 1 1.08 2.25 3.05
CA MET A 1 1.44 1.65 1.74
C MET A 1 1.68 0.17 1.93
N GLY A 2 1.05 -0.68 1.10
CA GLY A 2 1.13 -2.15 1.16
C GLY A 2 1.79 -2.75 -0.07
N CYS A 3 2.76 -3.66 0.12
CA CYS A 3 3.46 -4.40 -0.93
C CYS A 3 4.21 -5.62 -0.39
N SER A 4 4.89 -6.36 -1.27
CA SER A 4 5.66 -7.56 -0.92
C SER A 4 6.94 -7.25 -0.14
N SER A 5 7.25 -8.09 0.86
CA SER A 5 8.57 -8.16 1.50
C SER A 5 9.46 -9.30 0.96
N SER A 6 9.03 -10.03 -0.08
CA SER A 6 9.84 -11.08 -0.69
C SER A 6 11.01 -10.49 -1.48
N ASN A 7 12.19 -11.07 -1.29
CA ASN A 7 13.40 -10.70 -2.05
C ASN A 7 13.47 -11.39 -3.44
N ASP A 8 12.61 -12.37 -3.69
CA ASP A 8 12.62 -13.16 -4.92
C ASP A 8 11.68 -12.63 -6.01
N VAL A 9 11.25 -11.35 -5.90
CA VAL A 9 10.43 -10.71 -6.92
C VAL A 9 11.29 -10.25 -8.11
N GLU A 10 10.69 -10.26 -9.30
CA GLU A 10 11.37 -9.80 -10.51
C GLU A 10 11.78 -8.31 -10.42
N ASP A 11 12.90 -7.95 -11.06
CA ASP A 11 13.48 -6.61 -11.04
C ASP A 11 12.50 -5.50 -11.48
N ILE A 12 11.55 -5.82 -12.35
CA ILE A 12 10.54 -4.86 -12.82
C ILE A 12 9.73 -4.29 -11.65
N TYR A 13 9.37 -5.14 -10.67
CA TYR A 13 8.62 -4.70 -9.49
C TYR A 13 9.45 -3.78 -8.60
N LEU A 14 10.72 -4.12 -8.37
CA LEU A 14 11.63 -3.30 -7.57
C LEU A 14 11.88 -1.94 -8.23
N LYS A 15 12.14 -1.92 -9.53
CA LYS A 15 12.39 -0.70 -10.31
C LYS A 15 11.19 0.25 -10.30
N GLN A 16 9.99 -0.27 -10.58
CA GLN A 16 8.77 0.54 -10.58
C GLN A 16 8.43 1.07 -9.17
N THR A 17 8.73 0.26 -8.16
CA THR A 17 8.56 0.66 -6.75
C THR A 17 9.51 1.79 -6.37
N GLU A 18 10.79 1.72 -6.79
CA GLU A 18 11.77 2.77 -6.54
C GLU A 18 11.36 4.08 -7.22
N GLN A 19 10.93 4.03 -8.49
CA GLN A 19 10.48 5.20 -9.23
C GLN A 19 9.28 5.87 -8.57
N LEU A 20 8.27 5.10 -8.14
CA LEU A 20 7.14 5.62 -7.37
C LEU A 20 7.60 6.26 -6.05
N ALA A 21 8.47 5.59 -5.30
CA ALA A 21 8.97 6.10 -4.03
C ALA A 21 9.75 7.42 -4.20
N GLN A 22 10.58 7.53 -5.23
CA GLN A 22 11.29 8.77 -5.57
C GLN A 22 10.31 9.91 -5.90
N LEU A 23 9.25 9.60 -6.64
CA LEU A 23 8.23 10.59 -7.00
C LEU A 23 7.46 11.07 -5.78
N LEU A 24 7.03 10.15 -4.90
CA LEU A 24 6.36 10.50 -3.63
C LEU A 24 7.25 11.38 -2.74
N CYS A 25 8.55 11.13 -2.70
CA CYS A 25 9.50 11.98 -1.98
C CYS A 25 9.55 13.41 -2.54
N LYS A 26 9.46 13.61 -3.86
CA LYS A 26 9.41 14.96 -4.46
C LYS A 26 8.18 15.76 -4.00
N TYR A 27 7.10 15.08 -3.67
CA TYR A 27 5.88 15.69 -3.12
C TYR A 27 5.86 15.75 -1.59
N ASN A 28 7.00 15.55 -0.93
CA ASN A 28 7.14 15.56 0.54
C ASN A 28 6.17 14.62 1.26
N CYS A 29 5.81 13.50 0.64
CA CYS A 29 4.96 12.50 1.26
C CYS A 29 5.66 11.85 2.46
N THR A 30 4.87 11.47 3.46
CA THR A 30 5.32 10.63 4.57
C THR A 30 4.99 9.16 4.25
N LEU A 31 5.99 8.29 4.33
CA LEU A 31 5.76 6.84 4.25
C LEU A 31 5.18 6.34 5.56
N MET A 32 4.02 5.67 5.51
CA MET A 32 3.52 4.84 6.61
C MET A 32 3.33 3.41 6.10
N PHE A 33 3.97 2.43 6.76
CA PHE A 33 4.01 1.04 6.29
C PHE A 33 4.24 0.03 7.42
N GLY A 34 4.09 -1.27 7.09
CA GLY A 34 4.16 -2.38 8.02
C GLY A 34 5.57 -2.80 8.48
N SER A 35 6.61 -2.09 8.05
CA SER A 35 8.02 -2.29 8.42
C SER A 35 8.67 -3.57 7.87
N SER A 36 9.57 -3.39 6.91
CA SER A 36 10.50 -4.41 6.43
C SER A 36 11.67 -3.77 5.67
N GLU A 37 12.84 -4.38 5.76
CA GLU A 37 14.01 -4.02 4.94
C GLU A 37 14.12 -4.84 3.66
N ASP A 38 13.20 -5.77 3.42
CA ASP A 38 13.22 -6.75 2.35
C ASP A 38 12.24 -6.43 1.23
N GLY A 39 12.55 -6.91 0.04
CA GLY A 39 11.72 -6.85 -1.13
C GLY A 39 11.30 -5.43 -1.53
N MET A 40 10.09 -5.29 -2.01
CA MET A 40 9.51 -3.99 -2.39
C MET A 40 9.32 -3.07 -1.19
N MET A 41 8.97 -3.61 -0.01
CA MET A 41 8.90 -2.82 1.23
C MET A 41 10.24 -2.21 1.57
N GLY A 42 11.32 -2.99 1.51
CA GLY A 42 12.69 -2.52 1.71
C GLY A 42 13.14 -1.50 0.67
N MET A 43 12.73 -1.66 -0.59
CA MET A 43 13.02 -0.69 -1.66
C MET A 43 12.38 0.66 -1.37
N ILE A 44 11.10 0.69 -0.97
CA ILE A 44 10.40 1.93 -0.58
C ILE A 44 11.10 2.57 0.62
N TYR A 45 11.33 1.80 1.69
CA TYR A 45 11.99 2.28 2.89
C TYR A 45 13.35 2.92 2.58
N LYS A 46 14.24 2.19 1.88
CA LYS A 46 15.57 2.67 1.52
C LYS A 46 15.53 3.92 0.65
N THR A 47 14.55 4.03 -0.24
CA THR A 47 14.37 5.20 -1.10
C THR A 47 13.92 6.42 -0.30
N PHE A 48 12.94 6.28 0.58
CA PHE A 48 12.52 7.37 1.48
C PHE A 48 13.66 7.80 2.40
N LYS A 49 14.41 6.86 2.98
CA LYS A 49 15.56 7.15 3.85
C LYS A 49 16.66 7.93 3.12
N ARG A 50 17.03 7.50 1.89
CA ARG A 50 18.05 8.20 1.07
C ARG A 50 17.65 9.63 0.69
N ASN A 51 16.35 9.89 0.56
CA ASN A 51 15.81 11.21 0.21
C ASN A 51 15.45 12.07 1.45
N ASN A 52 15.78 11.62 2.67
CA ASN A 52 15.44 12.29 3.93
C ASN A 52 13.93 12.57 4.08
N CYS A 53 13.08 11.71 3.54
CA CYS A 53 11.63 11.81 3.65
C CYS A 53 11.16 11.10 4.93
N LYS A 54 10.10 11.63 5.56
CA LYS A 54 9.58 11.11 6.82
C LYS A 54 9.05 9.68 6.68
N ILE A 55 9.37 8.83 7.66
CA ILE A 55 8.99 7.42 7.72
C ILE A 55 8.31 7.12 9.05
N ILE A 56 7.11 6.53 8.98
CA ILE A 56 6.36 5.99 10.12
C ILE A 56 6.29 4.46 9.95
N SER A 57 6.89 3.74 10.87
CA SER A 57 6.87 2.29 10.94
C SER A 57 5.80 1.83 11.90
N VAL A 58 4.90 0.94 11.47
CA VAL A 58 3.84 0.38 12.31
C VAL A 58 4.11 -1.11 12.51
N LEU A 59 4.35 -1.52 13.75
CA LEU A 59 4.80 -2.87 14.11
C LEU A 59 3.88 -3.52 15.14
N PRO A 60 3.44 -4.76 14.97
CA PRO A 60 2.85 -5.53 16.05
C PRO A 60 3.92 -5.93 17.06
N LYS A 61 3.61 -5.83 18.36
CA LYS A 61 4.52 -6.25 19.44
C LYS A 61 4.87 -7.73 19.35
N GLU A 62 3.88 -8.53 18.95
CA GLU A 62 4.07 -9.96 18.64
C GLU A 62 4.49 -10.08 17.18
N ASN A 63 5.75 -9.81 16.91
CA ASN A 63 6.32 -9.99 15.58
C ASN A 63 6.87 -11.41 15.45
N TYR A 64 6.16 -12.27 14.72
CA TYR A 64 6.55 -13.67 14.48
C TYR A 64 7.75 -13.80 13.50
N GLY A 65 8.68 -12.85 13.49
CA GLY A 65 9.86 -12.87 12.63
C GLY A 65 9.61 -12.56 11.15
N MET A 66 8.39 -12.15 10.81
CA MET A 66 8.02 -11.79 9.42
C MET A 66 8.30 -10.34 9.06
N LEU A 67 8.51 -9.50 10.07
CA LEU A 67 8.72 -8.06 9.91
C LEU A 67 10.02 -7.66 10.61
N SER A 68 10.75 -6.73 10.02
CA SER A 68 11.97 -6.16 10.61
C SER A 68 11.72 -4.76 11.14
N GLU A 69 12.31 -4.48 12.30
CA GLU A 69 12.32 -3.13 12.84
C GLU A 69 13.30 -2.27 12.04
N VAL A 70 12.80 -1.21 11.42
CA VAL A 70 13.61 -0.29 10.61
C VAL A 70 13.94 1.00 11.39
N ASP A 71 14.95 1.72 10.95
CA ASP A 71 15.27 3.05 11.47
C ASP A 71 14.29 4.09 10.87
N ALA A 72 13.14 4.26 11.52
CA ALA A 72 12.08 5.19 11.15
C ALA A 72 12.03 6.41 12.08
N ASP A 73 11.52 7.55 11.57
CA ASP A 73 11.35 8.78 12.36
C ASP A 73 10.31 8.61 13.47
N GLU A 74 9.31 7.75 13.21
CA GLU A 74 8.27 7.40 14.17
C GLU A 74 8.01 5.89 14.14
N LYS A 75 7.96 5.28 15.33
CA LYS A 75 7.66 3.84 15.49
C LYS A 75 6.40 3.68 16.30
N VAL A 76 5.40 3.06 15.69
CA VAL A 76 4.10 2.79 16.32
C VAL A 76 4.00 1.29 16.60
N TYR A 77 3.91 0.94 17.88
CA TYR A 77 3.75 -0.45 18.30
C TYR A 77 2.29 -0.74 18.62
N VAL A 78 1.73 -1.71 17.94
CA VAL A 78 0.36 -2.19 18.14
C VAL A 78 0.36 -3.59 18.76
N ASN A 79 -0.77 -4.06 19.27
CA ASN A 79 -0.77 -5.34 19.98
C ASN A 79 -0.72 -6.54 19.00
N LYS A 80 -1.51 -6.50 17.92
CA LYS A 80 -1.68 -7.62 16.97
C LYS A 80 -1.57 -7.13 15.53
N THR A 81 -1.37 -8.06 14.59
CA THR A 81 -1.38 -7.78 13.14
C THR A 81 -2.71 -7.16 12.68
N SER A 82 -3.84 -7.56 13.27
CA SER A 82 -5.14 -6.92 12.98
C SER A 82 -5.18 -5.45 13.39
N ASP A 83 -4.51 -5.08 14.48
CA ASP A 83 -4.42 -3.69 14.93
C ASP A 83 -3.48 -2.89 14.03
N GLN A 84 -2.40 -3.51 13.52
CA GLN A 84 -1.51 -2.91 12.52
C GLN A 84 -2.29 -2.55 11.26
N LEU A 85 -3.05 -3.51 10.73
CA LEU A 85 -3.90 -3.32 9.56
C LEU A 85 -4.88 -2.15 9.76
N LYS A 86 -5.59 -2.16 10.88
CA LYS A 86 -6.52 -1.09 11.26
C LYS A 86 -5.82 0.26 11.39
N TYR A 87 -4.63 0.28 11.98
CA TYR A 87 -3.86 1.52 12.13
C TYR A 87 -3.46 2.10 10.76
N LEU A 88 -2.91 1.28 9.87
CA LEU A 88 -2.49 1.69 8.52
C LEU A 88 -3.67 2.23 7.71
N VAL A 89 -4.82 1.56 7.76
CA VAL A 89 -6.03 2.01 7.06
C VAL A 89 -6.56 3.33 7.62
N ASN A 90 -6.54 3.53 8.93
CA ASN A 90 -7.21 4.69 9.54
C ASN A 90 -6.35 5.97 9.56
N ASN A 91 -5.02 5.86 9.61
CA ASN A 91 -4.14 7.01 9.89
C ASN A 91 -3.39 7.58 8.67
N GLY A 92 -3.47 6.96 7.51
CA GLY A 92 -2.92 7.52 6.26
C GLY A 92 -3.94 8.41 5.54
N ASP A 93 -3.48 9.34 4.73
CA ASP A 93 -4.33 10.19 3.89
C ASP A 93 -4.71 9.48 2.58
N MET A 94 -3.87 8.56 2.14
CA MET A 94 -4.02 7.75 0.94
C MET A 94 -3.51 6.34 1.18
N THR A 95 -4.18 5.35 0.60
CA THR A 95 -3.69 3.96 0.57
C THR A 95 -3.16 3.65 -0.82
N ILE A 96 -1.88 3.28 -0.93
CA ILE A 96 -1.27 2.82 -2.18
C ILE A 96 -0.91 1.35 -2.01
N ILE A 97 -1.41 0.52 -2.92
CA ILE A 97 -1.22 -0.93 -2.93
C ILE A 97 -0.41 -1.31 -4.17
N LEU A 98 0.75 -1.90 -3.95
CA LEU A 98 1.62 -2.47 -4.97
C LEU A 98 1.55 -4.01 -4.91
N PRO A 99 2.13 -4.72 -5.88
CA PRO A 99 2.18 -6.18 -5.87
C PRO A 99 2.65 -6.77 -4.54
N GLY A 100 1.91 -7.76 -4.07
CA GLY A 100 2.20 -8.40 -2.79
C GLY A 100 1.31 -9.61 -2.52
N SER A 101 1.51 -10.24 -1.37
CA SER A 101 0.82 -11.48 -1.00
C SER A 101 -0.44 -11.21 -0.15
N PHE A 102 -0.83 -12.18 0.66
CA PHE A 102 -2.05 -12.14 1.48
C PHE A 102 -2.12 -10.94 2.43
N GLY A 103 -0.99 -10.49 3.01
CA GLY A 103 -0.96 -9.30 3.86
C GLY A 103 -1.36 -8.05 3.08
N THR A 104 -0.79 -7.87 1.90
CA THR A 104 -1.12 -6.77 0.98
C THR A 104 -2.59 -6.81 0.54
N MET A 105 -3.11 -8.02 0.25
CA MET A 105 -4.52 -8.19 -0.09
C MET A 105 -5.43 -7.90 1.10
N ALA A 106 -5.04 -8.24 2.32
CA ALA A 106 -5.79 -7.87 3.52
C ALA A 106 -5.87 -6.36 3.70
N GLU A 107 -4.78 -5.63 3.46
CA GLU A 107 -4.77 -4.15 3.49
C GLU A 107 -5.71 -3.56 2.42
N LEU A 108 -5.65 -4.06 1.18
CA LEU A 108 -6.52 -3.62 0.09
C LEU A 108 -7.99 -3.84 0.42
N MET A 109 -8.35 -5.09 0.78
CA MET A 109 -9.74 -5.45 1.07
C MET A 109 -10.31 -4.70 2.27
N THR A 110 -9.51 -4.52 3.33
CA THR A 110 -9.93 -3.75 4.50
C THR A 110 -10.15 -2.29 4.14
N SER A 111 -9.23 -1.68 3.37
CA SER A 111 -9.37 -0.29 2.92
C SER A 111 -10.64 -0.09 2.10
N ILE A 112 -10.91 -0.98 1.14
CA ILE A 112 -12.12 -0.94 0.31
C ILE A 112 -13.38 -1.09 1.19
N GLN A 113 -13.38 -2.08 2.09
CA GLN A 113 -14.54 -2.35 2.95
C GLN A 113 -14.85 -1.18 3.89
N CYS A 114 -13.82 -0.62 4.55
CA CYS A 114 -13.99 0.56 5.42
C CYS A 114 -14.52 1.77 4.64
N LYS A 115 -14.04 1.98 3.40
CA LYS A 115 -14.55 3.04 2.53
C LYS A 115 -16.01 2.83 2.15
N LYS A 116 -16.41 1.60 1.78
CA LYS A 116 -17.81 1.24 1.50
C LYS A 116 -18.74 1.51 2.69
N LEU A 117 -18.25 1.27 3.90
CA LEU A 117 -19.01 1.49 5.14
C LEU A 117 -19.01 2.96 5.59
N GLY A 118 -18.33 3.84 4.87
CA GLY A 118 -18.25 5.26 5.21
C GLY A 118 -17.31 5.59 6.37
N GLU A 119 -16.44 4.65 6.77
CA GLU A 119 -15.46 4.88 7.83
C GLU A 119 -14.36 5.86 7.39
N HIS A 120 -14.10 5.97 6.09
CA HIS A 120 -13.22 6.97 5.49
C HIS A 120 -13.62 7.25 4.04
N ASN A 121 -13.10 8.38 3.49
CA ASN A 121 -13.26 8.73 2.07
C ASN A 121 -11.90 8.93 1.36
N LYS A 122 -10.86 8.24 1.84
CA LYS A 122 -9.49 8.35 1.31
C LYS A 122 -9.38 7.74 -0.07
N LYS A 123 -8.39 8.21 -0.84
CA LYS A 123 -8.02 7.57 -2.10
C LYS A 123 -7.36 6.21 -1.84
N ILE A 124 -7.77 5.22 -2.60
CA ILE A 124 -7.16 3.88 -2.64
C ILE A 124 -6.63 3.69 -4.05
N ILE A 125 -5.32 3.57 -4.20
CA ILE A 125 -4.64 3.44 -5.48
C ILE A 125 -4.06 2.04 -5.59
N ILE A 126 -4.43 1.30 -6.62
CA ILE A 126 -3.83 0.01 -6.97
C ILE A 126 -2.81 0.25 -8.07
N PHE A 127 -1.53 0.08 -7.77
CA PHE A 127 -0.48 0.15 -8.79
C PHE A 127 -0.29 -1.23 -9.43
N ASN A 128 -0.88 -1.39 -10.61
CA ASN A 128 -0.96 -2.65 -11.35
C ASN A 128 0.31 -2.90 -12.17
N ILE A 129 1.45 -2.98 -11.51
CA ILE A 129 2.76 -3.24 -12.15
C ILE A 129 2.69 -4.57 -12.93
N ASN A 130 3.00 -4.50 -14.21
CA ASN A 130 3.06 -5.67 -15.09
C ASN A 130 1.78 -6.54 -15.08
N GLY A 131 0.60 -5.94 -14.86
CA GLY A 131 -0.68 -6.65 -14.84
C GLY A 131 -0.88 -7.58 -13.63
N PHE A 132 -0.10 -7.40 -12.56
CA PHE A 132 -0.15 -8.28 -11.38
C PHE A 132 -1.56 -8.41 -10.80
N PHE A 133 -2.33 -7.34 -10.79
CA PHE A 133 -3.68 -7.31 -10.23
C PHE A 133 -4.80 -7.62 -11.25
N ASP A 134 -4.49 -7.92 -12.50
CA ASP A 134 -5.51 -8.14 -13.54
C ASP A 134 -6.59 -9.14 -13.15
N ASN A 135 -6.21 -10.25 -12.51
CA ASN A 135 -7.15 -11.29 -12.13
C ASN A 135 -8.07 -10.85 -10.97
N ILE A 136 -7.56 -10.13 -9.99
CA ILE A 136 -8.40 -9.63 -8.89
C ILE A 136 -9.31 -8.50 -9.37
N LEU A 137 -8.85 -7.65 -10.29
CA LEU A 137 -9.66 -6.61 -10.91
C LEU A 137 -10.79 -7.22 -11.75
N LYS A 138 -10.53 -8.32 -12.48
CA LYS A 138 -11.58 -9.10 -13.16
C LYS A 138 -12.58 -9.68 -12.17
N TYR A 139 -12.12 -10.18 -11.03
CA TYR A 139 -13.00 -10.66 -9.96
C TYR A 139 -13.87 -9.54 -9.39
N PHE A 140 -13.31 -8.37 -9.11
CA PHE A 140 -14.09 -7.22 -8.63
C PHE A 140 -15.19 -6.83 -9.63
N LYS A 141 -14.84 -6.75 -10.93
CA LYS A 141 -15.82 -6.49 -11.97
C LYS A 141 -16.93 -7.56 -12.03
N LYS A 142 -16.60 -8.83 -11.78
CA LYS A 142 -17.58 -9.91 -11.70
C LYS A 142 -18.56 -9.72 -10.54
N LEU A 143 -18.07 -9.26 -9.36
CA LEU A 143 -18.95 -8.97 -8.23
C LEU A 143 -20.03 -7.94 -8.57
N GLU A 144 -19.67 -6.90 -9.32
CA GLU A 144 -20.60 -5.88 -9.80
C GLU A 144 -21.57 -6.45 -10.83
N GLN A 145 -21.07 -7.16 -11.86
CA GLN A 145 -21.88 -7.75 -12.93
C GLN A 145 -22.92 -8.76 -12.40
N GLU A 146 -22.55 -9.56 -11.43
CA GLU A 146 -23.41 -10.57 -10.81
C GLU A 146 -24.21 -10.03 -9.62
N LYS A 147 -24.09 -8.72 -9.32
CA LYS A 147 -24.81 -8.02 -8.25
C LYS A 147 -24.51 -8.51 -6.83
N PHE A 148 -23.33 -9.09 -6.61
CA PHE A 148 -22.82 -9.36 -5.27
C PHE A 148 -22.33 -8.07 -4.58
N ASP A 149 -21.94 -7.07 -5.37
CA ASP A 149 -21.65 -5.73 -4.92
C ASP A 149 -22.41 -4.71 -5.78
N LEU A 150 -23.13 -3.81 -5.14
CA LEU A 150 -23.92 -2.77 -5.80
C LEU A 150 -23.22 -1.40 -5.82
N TYR A 151 -22.03 -1.31 -5.23
CA TYR A 151 -21.25 -0.09 -5.27
C TYR A 151 -20.58 0.09 -6.62
N ASP A 152 -20.58 1.30 -7.11
CA ASP A 152 -19.75 1.71 -8.25
C ASP A 152 -18.27 1.64 -7.85
N GLN A 153 -17.57 0.67 -8.42
CA GLN A 153 -16.17 0.41 -8.07
C GLN A 153 -15.23 1.56 -8.41
N THR A 154 -15.62 2.43 -9.37
CA THR A 154 -14.86 3.64 -9.70
C THR A 154 -14.81 4.65 -8.56
N GLN A 155 -15.73 4.53 -7.59
CA GLN A 155 -15.73 5.35 -6.38
C GLN A 155 -14.90 4.74 -5.24
N LEU A 156 -14.58 3.46 -5.33
CA LEU A 156 -13.90 2.73 -4.26
C LEU A 156 -12.37 2.81 -4.39
N TYR A 157 -11.85 2.60 -5.59
CA TYR A 157 -10.40 2.62 -5.85
C TYR A 157 -10.10 3.11 -7.26
N ASP A 158 -8.88 3.55 -7.45
CA ASP A 158 -8.30 3.87 -8.75
C ASP A 158 -7.19 2.88 -9.09
N VAL A 159 -6.97 2.62 -10.38
CA VAL A 159 -5.88 1.76 -10.87
C VAL A 159 -4.92 2.61 -11.68
N ILE A 160 -3.62 2.50 -11.40
CA ILE A 160 -2.55 3.07 -12.21
C ILE A 160 -1.67 1.96 -12.75
N ASN A 161 -1.15 2.13 -13.97
CA ASN A 161 -0.27 1.17 -14.61
C ASN A 161 1.17 1.70 -14.78
N ASP A 162 1.34 3.01 -14.60
CA ASP A 162 2.64 3.68 -14.58
C ASP A 162 2.77 4.53 -13.30
N TYR A 163 3.98 4.56 -12.71
CA TYR A 163 4.22 5.27 -11.47
C TYR A 163 3.95 6.77 -11.57
N SER A 164 4.14 7.37 -12.75
CA SER A 164 3.92 8.82 -12.95
C SER A 164 2.45 9.20 -12.84
N GLU A 165 1.53 8.28 -13.06
CA GLU A 165 0.10 8.55 -12.91
C GLU A 165 -0.31 8.90 -11.47
N ILE A 166 0.57 8.66 -10.47
CA ILE A 166 0.31 9.06 -9.09
C ILE A 166 0.24 10.59 -8.95
N GLU A 167 0.88 11.35 -9.83
CA GLU A 167 0.92 12.82 -9.78
C GLU A 167 -0.46 13.45 -9.77
N LYS A 168 -1.43 12.86 -10.47
CA LYS A 168 -2.83 13.34 -10.49
C LYS A 168 -3.52 13.34 -9.11
N TYR A 169 -2.93 12.67 -8.12
CA TYR A 169 -3.44 12.62 -6.75
C TYR A 169 -2.62 13.46 -5.78
N MET A 170 -1.53 14.07 -6.23
CA MET A 170 -0.60 14.86 -5.41
C MET A 170 -0.92 16.37 -5.49
N GLU A 171 -1.64 16.81 -6.49
CA GLU A 171 -2.08 18.21 -6.62
C GLU A 171 -3.32 18.43 -5.73
N VAL A 172 -3.11 19.09 -4.59
CA VAL A 172 -4.16 19.64 -3.72
C VAL A 172 -3.90 21.13 -3.52
#